data_bf9c348e712362892416ce7e8ecebd27
#
_entry.id   bf9c348e712362892416ce7e8ecebd27
#
_cell.length_a   1.000
_cell.length_b   1.000
_cell.length_c   1.000
_cell.angle_alpha   90.00
_cell.angle_beta   90.00
_cell.angle_gamma   90.00
#
_symmetry.space_group_name_H-M   'P 1'
#
loop_
_entity.id
_entity.type
_entity.pdbx_description
1 polymer ?
#
loop_
_entity_poly.entity_id
_entity_poly.type
_entity_poly.pdbx_seq_one_letter_code
_entity_poly.pdbx_strand_id
1 'polypeptide(L)'
;MKHYIIAKLNEGIDKNELIAPVTEIFEETLQIPGVHHVKVKPCCIDRPNRYDIMIEIEMDKDALPAYDVSAPHKKWKDIYGGMLSAKTIFDSEE
;
A
#
# COMPACT_ATOMS: atom_id res chain seq x y z
N MET A 1 -5.51 -11.64 8.77
CA MET A 1 -4.45 -10.66 9.06
C MET A 1 -4.66 -9.43 8.19
N LYS A 2 -4.36 -8.27 8.71
CA LYS A 2 -4.31 -7.04 7.93
C LYS A 2 -2.88 -6.57 7.81
N HIS A 3 -2.46 -6.34 6.58
CA HIS A 3 -1.13 -5.86 6.23
C HIS A 3 -1.27 -4.40 5.81
N TYR A 4 -0.53 -3.52 6.47
CA TYR A 4 -0.60 -2.08 6.20
C TYR A 4 0.73 -1.60 5.65
N ILE A 5 0.65 -0.82 4.57
CA ILE A 5 1.77 -0.04 4.05
C ILE A 5 1.40 1.42 4.25
N ILE A 6 2.21 2.13 5.02
CA ILE A 6 1.97 3.54 5.31
C ILE A 6 3.11 4.32 4.67
N ALA A 7 2.78 5.18 3.72
CA ALA A 7 3.78 5.85 2.89
C ALA A 7 3.72 7.36 3.00
N LYS A 8 4.90 7.97 3.06
CA LYS A 8 5.07 9.42 3.01
C LYS A 8 5.66 9.78 1.66
N LEU A 9 5.02 10.69 0.94
CA LEU A 9 5.43 11.09 -0.40
C LEU A 9 6.48 12.19 -0.35
N ASN A 10 7.29 12.25 -1.40
CA ASN A 10 8.21 13.37 -1.59
C ASN A 10 7.42 14.67 -1.73
N GLU A 11 8.02 15.78 -1.33
CA GLU A 11 7.41 17.10 -1.43
C GLU A 11 6.99 17.39 -2.87
N GLY A 12 5.82 18.01 -3.03
CA GLY A 12 5.28 18.39 -4.33
C GLY A 12 4.42 17.33 -5.02
N ILE A 13 4.33 16.12 -4.45
CA ILE A 13 3.48 15.07 -5.01
C ILE A 13 2.11 15.13 -4.33
N ASP A 14 1.05 15.21 -5.14
CA ASP A 14 -0.33 15.23 -4.66
C ASP A 14 -0.81 13.80 -4.39
N LYS A 15 -1.01 13.47 -3.11
CA LYS A 15 -1.48 12.15 -2.70
C LYS A 15 -2.81 11.77 -3.32
N ASN A 16 -3.69 12.74 -3.54
CA ASN A 16 -5.03 12.45 -4.07
C ASN A 16 -4.98 11.94 -5.51
N GLU A 17 -3.95 12.32 -6.27
CA GLU A 17 -3.76 11.83 -7.63
C GLU A 17 -3.26 10.40 -7.68
N LEU A 18 -2.69 9.90 -6.58
CA LEU A 18 -2.14 8.54 -6.52
C LEU A 18 -3.14 7.49 -6.07
N ILE A 19 -4.25 7.90 -5.45
CA ILE A 19 -5.19 6.93 -4.86
C ILE A 19 -5.74 5.97 -5.92
N ALA A 20 -6.23 6.47 -7.04
CA ALA A 20 -6.82 5.61 -8.09
C ALA A 20 -5.79 4.67 -8.73
N PRO A 21 -4.63 5.16 -9.24
CA PRO A 21 -3.66 4.26 -9.88
C PRO A 21 -3.02 3.26 -8.89
N VAL A 22 -2.80 3.67 -7.65
CA VAL A 22 -2.26 2.75 -6.64
C VAL A 22 -3.29 1.69 -6.28
N THR A 23 -4.57 2.07 -6.17
CA THR A 23 -5.66 1.12 -5.94
C THR A 23 -5.70 0.06 -7.04
N GLU A 24 -5.57 0.47 -8.32
CA GLU A 24 -5.56 -0.47 -9.43
C GLU A 24 -4.45 -1.51 -9.31
N ILE A 25 -3.26 -1.09 -8.90
CA ILE A 25 -2.13 -2.00 -8.70
C ILE A 25 -2.45 -3.01 -7.59
N PHE A 26 -2.92 -2.52 -6.45
CA PHE A 26 -3.18 -3.40 -5.32
C PHE A 26 -4.41 -4.29 -5.51
N GLU A 27 -5.38 -3.89 -6.31
CA GLU A 27 -6.48 -4.77 -6.68
C GLU A 27 -6.00 -6.00 -7.44
N GLU A 28 -4.88 -5.94 -8.14
CA GLU A 28 -4.28 -7.10 -8.79
C GLU A 28 -3.85 -8.16 -7.78
N THR A 29 -3.57 -7.78 -6.53
CA THR A 29 -3.21 -8.74 -5.48
C THR A 29 -4.37 -9.64 -5.09
N LEU A 30 -5.60 -9.27 -5.43
CA LEU A 30 -6.79 -10.11 -5.17
C LEU A 30 -6.73 -11.44 -5.94
N GLN A 31 -5.88 -11.55 -6.96
CA GLN A 31 -5.65 -12.81 -7.67
C GLN A 31 -4.79 -13.81 -6.88
N ILE A 32 -4.11 -13.34 -5.84
CA ILE A 32 -3.26 -14.20 -5.01
C ILE A 32 -4.16 -14.98 -4.05
N PRO A 33 -4.06 -16.32 -4.01
CA PRO A 33 -4.84 -17.10 -3.07
C PRO A 33 -4.58 -16.65 -1.63
N GLY A 34 -5.67 -16.39 -0.90
CA GLY A 34 -5.59 -15.92 0.48
C GLY A 34 -5.61 -14.39 0.64
N VAL A 35 -5.60 -13.61 -0.44
CA VAL A 35 -5.81 -12.17 -0.39
C VAL A 35 -7.30 -11.90 -0.62
N HIS A 36 -7.95 -11.21 0.33
CA HIS A 36 -9.41 -11.07 0.34
C HIS A 36 -9.91 -9.67 0.06
N HIS A 37 -9.16 -8.63 0.46
CA HIS A 37 -9.63 -7.26 0.33
C HIS A 37 -8.44 -6.29 0.32
N VAL A 38 -8.55 -5.21 -0.46
CA VAL A 38 -7.57 -4.13 -0.48
C VAL A 38 -8.26 -2.79 -0.38
N LYS A 39 -7.60 -1.84 0.25
CA LYS A 39 -8.10 -0.48 0.37
C LYS A 39 -6.92 0.49 0.40
N VAL A 40 -7.03 1.58 -0.37
CA VAL A 40 -6.03 2.65 -0.39
C VAL A 40 -6.70 3.92 0.07
N LYS A 41 -6.13 4.59 1.08
CA LYS A 41 -6.72 5.79 1.67
C LYS A 41 -5.72 6.92 1.74
N PRO A 42 -6.14 8.17 1.42
CA PRO A 42 -5.32 9.33 1.71
C PRO A 42 -5.46 9.73 3.18
N CYS A 43 -4.41 10.26 3.76
CA CYS A 43 -4.48 10.85 5.10
C CYS A 43 -5.34 12.12 5.03
N CYS A 44 -6.22 12.31 6.00
CA CYS A 44 -7.14 13.45 6.01
C CYS A 44 -6.62 14.64 6.82
N ILE A 45 -5.45 14.50 7.46
CA ILE A 45 -4.84 15.59 8.25
C ILE A 45 -3.51 15.94 7.62
N ASP A 46 -3.32 17.22 7.29
CA ASP A 46 -2.09 17.71 6.69
C ASP A 46 -1.20 18.32 7.78
N ARG A 47 -0.29 17.52 8.31
CA ARG A 47 0.67 17.94 9.34
C ARG A 47 2.02 17.24 9.09
N PRO A 48 3.14 17.87 9.50
CA PRO A 48 4.47 17.30 9.25
C PRO A 48 4.69 15.92 9.87
N ASN A 49 3.96 15.57 10.94
CA ASN A 49 4.11 14.29 11.61
C ASN A 49 3.13 13.23 11.09
N ARG A 50 2.53 13.45 9.91
CA ARG A 50 1.61 12.51 9.27
C ARG A 50 2.26 11.89 8.04
N TYR A 51 1.88 10.65 7.74
CA TYR A 51 2.14 10.03 6.45
C TYR A 51 1.00 10.42 5.50
N ASP A 52 1.15 10.10 4.21
CA ASP A 52 0.25 10.61 3.19
C ASP A 52 -0.80 9.62 2.71
N ILE A 53 -0.42 8.36 2.54
CA ILE A 53 -1.35 7.32 2.11
C ILE A 53 -1.17 6.05 2.93
N MET A 54 -2.26 5.30 3.07
CA MET A 54 -2.24 3.99 3.70
C MET A 54 -2.86 2.96 2.76
N ILE A 55 -2.16 1.84 2.59
CA ILE A 55 -2.63 0.70 1.83
C ILE A 55 -2.91 -0.41 2.83
N GLU A 56 -4.15 -0.91 2.83
CA GLU A 56 -4.59 -1.99 3.70
C GLU A 56 -4.90 -3.20 2.85
N ILE A 57 -4.28 -4.34 3.17
CA ILE A 57 -4.52 -5.60 2.48
C ILE A 57 -4.97 -6.61 3.53
N GLU A 58 -6.19 -7.12 3.38
CA GLU A 58 -6.67 -8.22 4.21
C GLU A 58 -6.30 -9.53 3.53
N MET A 59 -5.55 -10.36 4.24
CA MET A 59 -5.06 -11.63 3.69
C MET A 59 -4.89 -12.67 4.77
N ASP A 60 -4.89 -13.94 4.37
CA ASP A 60 -4.45 -15.01 5.25
C ASP A 60 -2.95 -14.82 5.51
N LYS A 61 -2.51 -15.07 6.73
CA LYS A 61 -1.10 -14.91 7.09
C LYS A 61 -0.17 -15.70 6.17
N ASP A 62 -0.63 -16.88 5.71
CA ASP A 62 0.11 -17.74 4.82
C ASP A 62 0.28 -17.17 3.41
N ALA A 63 -0.51 -16.16 3.04
CA ALA A 63 -0.42 -15.54 1.72
C ALA A 63 0.72 -14.53 1.62
N LEU A 64 1.29 -14.09 2.74
CA LEU A 64 2.31 -13.05 2.76
C LEU A 64 3.52 -13.36 1.87
N PRO A 65 4.12 -14.57 1.91
CA PRO A 65 5.26 -14.86 1.03
C PRO A 65 4.92 -14.75 -0.47
N ALA A 66 3.73 -15.20 -0.88
CA ALA A 66 3.31 -15.09 -2.28
C ALA A 66 3.07 -13.63 -2.67
N TYR A 67 2.50 -12.84 -1.77
CA TYR A 67 2.34 -11.40 -1.98
C TYR A 67 3.69 -10.71 -2.14
N ASP A 68 4.67 -11.02 -1.28
CA ASP A 68 5.98 -10.38 -1.29
C ASP A 68 6.70 -10.49 -2.64
N VAL A 69 6.52 -11.60 -3.36
CA VAL A 69 7.17 -11.84 -4.66
C VAL A 69 6.25 -11.60 -5.84
N SER A 70 5.04 -11.08 -5.59
CA SER A 70 4.03 -10.90 -6.63
C SER A 70 4.36 -9.77 -7.60
N ALA A 71 3.83 -9.87 -8.82
CA ALA A 71 3.99 -8.84 -9.84
C ALA A 71 3.42 -7.49 -9.40
N PRO A 72 2.21 -7.39 -8.80
CA PRO A 72 1.71 -6.10 -8.34
C PRO A 72 2.56 -5.47 -7.25
N HIS A 73 3.12 -6.25 -6.32
CA HIS A 73 4.01 -5.72 -5.29
C HIS A 73 5.28 -5.14 -5.91
N LYS A 74 5.86 -5.85 -6.90
CA LYS A 74 7.01 -5.36 -7.63
C LYS A 74 6.68 -4.08 -8.41
N LYS A 75 5.52 -4.05 -9.06
CA LYS A 75 5.04 -2.89 -9.80
C LYS A 75 4.92 -1.65 -8.90
N TRP A 76 4.35 -1.83 -7.71
CA TRP A 76 4.25 -0.76 -6.71
C TRP A 76 5.64 -0.19 -6.38
N LYS A 77 6.60 -1.05 -6.09
CA LYS A 77 7.95 -0.61 -5.75
C LYS A 77 8.65 0.07 -6.93
N ASP A 78 8.51 -0.49 -8.13
CA ASP A 78 9.20 0.02 -9.31
C ASP A 78 8.66 1.38 -9.76
N ILE A 79 7.34 1.56 -9.70
CA ILE A 79 6.71 2.81 -10.18
C ILE A 79 6.73 3.89 -9.11
N TYR A 80 6.40 3.54 -7.88
CA TYR A 80 6.18 4.53 -6.83
C TYR A 80 7.27 4.62 -5.77
N GLY A 81 8.19 3.64 -5.71
CA GLY A 81 9.25 3.63 -4.70
C GLY A 81 10.07 4.91 -4.68
N GLY A 82 10.38 5.47 -5.84
CA GLY A 82 11.14 6.72 -5.95
C GLY A 82 10.38 7.97 -5.54
N MET A 83 9.07 7.87 -5.37
CA MET A 83 8.21 8.99 -4.94
C MET A 83 8.02 9.05 -3.43
N LEU A 84 8.57 8.08 -2.70
CA LEU A 84 8.39 7.99 -1.25
C LEU A 84 9.60 8.55 -0.51
N SER A 85 9.36 9.41 0.48
CA SER A 85 10.40 9.86 1.39
C SER A 85 10.52 8.95 2.61
N ALA A 86 9.45 8.21 2.94
CA ALA A 86 9.44 7.25 4.03
C ALA A 86 8.34 6.22 3.82
N LYS A 87 8.53 5.04 4.38
CA LYS A 87 7.54 3.96 4.32
C LYS A 87 7.66 3.12 5.58
N THR A 88 6.52 2.68 6.10
CA THR A 88 6.47 1.78 7.23
C THR A 88 5.47 0.67 6.97
N ILE A 89 5.75 -0.52 7.50
CA ILE A 89 4.89 -1.70 7.36
C ILE A 89 4.41 -2.09 8.74
N PHE A 90 3.14 -2.44 8.84
CA PHE A 90 2.55 -2.95 10.08
C PHE A 90 1.61 -4.09 9.76
N ASP A 91 1.73 -5.18 10.50
CA ASP A 91 0.87 -6.35 10.36
C ASP A 91 0.08 -6.58 11.65
N SER A 92 -1.23 -6.83 11.51
CA SER A 92 -2.12 -7.08 12.63
C SER A 92 -2.98 -8.30 12.35
N GLU A 93 -3.21 -9.12 13.37
CA GLU A 93 -4.11 -10.27 13.24
C GLU A 93 -5.58 -9.87 13.43
N GLU A 94 -5.83 -8.65 13.81
CA GLU A 94 -7.16 -8.10 13.98
C GLU A 94 -7.78 -7.62 12.67
#